data_5c8462277dbfabe83f8fbb4e6236d203
#
_entry.id   5c8462277dbfabe83f8fbb4e6236d203
#
_cell.length_a   1.000
_cell.length_b   1.000
_cell.length_c   1.000
_cell.angle_alpha   90.00
_cell.angle_beta   90.00
_cell.angle_gamma   90.00
#
_symmetry.space_group_name_H-M   'P 1'
#
loop_
_entity.id
_entity.type
_entity.pdbx_description
1 polymer ?
#
loop_
_entity_poly.entity_id
_entity_poly.type
_entity_poly.pdbx_seq_one_letter_code
_entity_poly.pdbx_strand_id
1 'polypeptide(L)'
;MNPKIVLFLCTGNYYRSRFAEIMFNHLARQDRLGWEATSRGLALELGAGKLGPISRHALARLNARGVPLDRPVRYPLPLDGSMLTSAHHIVALKQDEHLPLLLQRFPQHLSRIEFWQVSDLDCAPPDEALAQIENGVVAPIERLVGRSAR
;
A
#
# COMPACT_ATOMS: atom_id res chain seq x y z
N MET A 1 1.75 -21.49 -9.32
CA MET A 1 1.98 -20.28 -10.14
C MET A 1 2.29 -19.10 -9.26
N ASN A 2 3.17 -18.24 -9.72
CA ASN A 2 3.52 -17.03 -8.97
C ASN A 2 2.34 -16.05 -9.01
N PRO A 3 2.02 -15.40 -7.87
CA PRO A 3 0.95 -14.43 -7.85
C PRO A 3 1.33 -13.18 -8.66
N LYS A 4 0.33 -12.49 -9.15
CA LYS A 4 0.51 -11.13 -9.68
C LYS A 4 0.70 -10.18 -8.50
N ILE A 5 1.52 -9.17 -8.69
CA ILE A 5 1.93 -8.26 -7.61
C ILE A 5 1.31 -6.88 -7.80
N VAL A 6 0.64 -6.38 -6.75
CA VAL A 6 0.30 -4.98 -6.64
C VAL A 6 1.25 -4.31 -5.62
N LEU A 7 1.80 -3.16 -6.00
CA LEU A 7 2.76 -2.42 -5.19
C LEU A 7 2.13 -1.12 -4.71
N PHE A 8 2.04 -0.95 -3.40
CA PHE A 8 1.55 0.29 -2.80
C PHE A 8 2.73 1.15 -2.35
N LEU A 9 2.68 2.44 -2.66
CA LEU A 9 3.75 3.40 -2.37
C LEU A 9 3.25 4.54 -1.49
N CYS A 10 4.04 4.89 -0.49
CA CYS A 10 3.89 6.13 0.24
C CYS A 10 5.27 6.65 0.61
N THR A 11 5.37 7.72 1.39
CA THR A 11 6.67 8.33 1.69
C THR A 11 7.52 7.44 2.59
N GLY A 12 7.00 7.05 3.75
CA GLY A 12 7.78 6.36 4.78
C GLY A 12 7.59 4.86 4.87
N ASN A 13 6.67 4.28 4.12
CA ASN A 13 6.32 2.86 4.19
C ASN A 13 6.04 2.37 5.62
N TYR A 14 5.32 3.18 6.37
CA TYR A 14 5.07 2.95 7.78
C TYR A 14 3.57 2.91 8.10
N TYR A 15 2.77 3.71 7.41
CA TYR A 15 1.36 3.94 7.71
C TYR A 15 0.45 3.56 6.54
N ARG A 16 0.32 4.44 5.54
CA ARG A 16 -0.65 4.28 4.44
C ARG A 16 -0.39 3.05 3.58
N SER A 17 0.80 2.90 3.05
CA SER A 17 1.12 1.79 2.16
C SER A 17 1.14 0.45 2.88
N ARG A 18 1.55 0.42 4.16
CA ARG A 18 1.54 -0.80 4.96
C ARG A 18 0.12 -1.26 5.25
N PHE A 19 -0.77 -0.32 5.59
CA PHE A 19 -2.17 -0.66 5.81
C PHE A 19 -2.81 -1.20 4.53
N ALA A 20 -2.56 -0.55 3.39
CA ALA A 20 -3.06 -0.99 2.08
C ALA A 20 -2.58 -2.42 1.75
N GLU A 21 -1.29 -2.68 1.93
CA GLU A 21 -0.70 -3.99 1.66
C GLU A 21 -1.37 -5.08 2.49
N ILE A 22 -1.46 -4.88 3.79
CA ILE A 22 -1.96 -5.90 4.72
C ILE A 22 -3.46 -6.15 4.52
N MET A 23 -4.22 -5.07 4.32
CA MET A 23 -5.66 -5.18 4.08
C MET A 23 -5.94 -5.89 2.74
N PHE A 24 -5.22 -5.51 1.67
CA PHE A 24 -5.36 -6.16 0.37
C PHE A 24 -5.07 -7.66 0.47
N ASN A 25 -3.96 -8.02 1.11
CA ASN A 25 -3.58 -9.43 1.24
C ASN A 25 -4.61 -10.24 2.02
N HIS A 26 -5.17 -9.66 3.08
CA HIS A 26 -6.21 -10.31 3.85
C HIS A 26 -7.44 -10.64 2.97
N LEU A 27 -7.92 -9.64 2.23
CA LEU A 27 -9.09 -9.80 1.38
C LEU A 27 -8.81 -10.72 0.18
N ALA A 28 -7.63 -10.61 -0.41
CA ALA A 28 -7.24 -11.43 -1.55
C ALA A 28 -7.13 -12.90 -1.17
N ARG A 29 -6.63 -13.20 0.02
CA ARG A 29 -6.55 -14.57 0.54
C ARG A 29 -7.93 -15.16 0.81
N GLN A 30 -8.86 -14.36 1.33
CA GLN A 30 -10.24 -14.81 1.56
C GLN A 30 -10.92 -15.22 0.26
N ASP A 31 -10.68 -14.49 -0.81
CA ASP A 31 -11.31 -14.72 -2.11
C ASP A 31 -10.46 -15.60 -3.02
N ARG A 32 -9.32 -16.08 -2.53
CA ARG A 32 -8.38 -16.93 -3.28
C ARG A 32 -7.96 -16.31 -4.62
N LEU A 33 -7.76 -15.01 -4.64
CA LEU A 33 -7.26 -14.32 -5.83
C LEU A 33 -5.79 -14.65 -6.04
N GLY A 34 -5.37 -14.72 -7.28
CA GLY A 34 -3.97 -14.93 -7.62
C GLY A 34 -3.15 -13.64 -7.56
N TRP A 35 -3.42 -12.79 -6.59
CA TRP A 35 -2.75 -11.50 -6.38
C TRP A 35 -2.17 -11.40 -4.99
N GLU A 36 -1.05 -10.72 -4.89
CA GLU A 36 -0.40 -10.43 -3.63
C GLU A 36 0.06 -8.98 -3.62
N ALA A 37 -0.11 -8.29 -2.50
CA ALA A 37 0.33 -6.92 -2.33
C ALA A 37 1.66 -6.86 -1.61
N THR A 38 2.49 -5.90 -2.00
CA THR A 38 3.66 -5.47 -1.25
C THR A 38 3.66 -3.95 -1.19
N SER A 39 4.55 -3.36 -0.40
CA SER A 39 4.64 -1.91 -0.28
C SER A 39 6.07 -1.45 -0.07
N ARG A 40 6.36 -0.21 -0.47
CA ARG A 40 7.69 0.40 -0.34
C ARG A 40 7.52 1.89 -0.07
N GLY A 41 8.59 2.51 0.45
CA GLY A 41 8.63 3.94 0.71
C GLY A 41 9.47 4.69 -0.30
N LEU A 42 9.00 5.87 -0.69
CA LEU A 42 9.70 6.72 -1.66
C LEU A 42 10.83 7.51 -1.05
N ALA A 43 10.74 7.80 0.25
CA ALA A 43 11.72 8.63 0.95
C ALA A 43 11.70 8.30 2.44
N LEU A 44 12.29 7.17 2.83
CA LEU A 44 12.29 6.72 4.22
C LEU A 44 12.93 7.75 5.15
N GLU A 45 13.91 8.50 4.67
CA GLU A 45 14.59 9.54 5.43
C GLU A 45 13.64 10.66 5.90
N LEU A 46 12.56 10.89 5.16
CA LEU A 46 11.54 11.86 5.55
C LEU A 46 10.62 11.36 6.66
N GLY A 47 10.62 10.04 6.89
CA GLY A 47 9.85 9.43 7.96
C GLY A 47 10.68 9.03 9.17
N ALA A 48 11.90 9.54 9.30
CA ALA A 48 12.79 9.19 10.40
C ALA A 48 12.20 9.53 11.76
N GLY A 49 12.54 8.72 12.78
CA GLY A 49 12.05 8.91 14.15
C GLY A 49 10.75 8.17 14.47
N LYS A 50 10.21 7.42 13.54
CA LYS A 50 9.01 6.61 13.80
C LYS A 50 9.36 5.38 14.63
N LEU A 51 8.43 4.97 15.50
CA LEU A 51 8.64 3.86 16.42
C LEU A 51 8.08 2.57 15.85
N GLY A 52 8.88 1.50 15.90
CA GLY A 52 8.47 0.17 15.50
C GLY A 52 8.33 -0.01 14.00
N PRO A 53 7.89 -1.20 13.57
CA PRO A 53 7.83 -1.54 12.14
C PRO A 53 6.63 -0.98 11.40
N ILE A 54 5.56 -0.60 12.12
CA ILE A 54 4.31 -0.14 11.51
C ILE A 54 3.59 0.83 12.45
N SER A 55 2.83 1.76 11.86
CA SER A 55 2.06 2.75 12.61
C SER A 55 1.08 2.10 13.59
N ARG A 56 1.01 2.64 14.82
CA ARG A 56 0.03 2.21 15.81
C ARG A 56 -1.42 2.41 15.34
N HIS A 57 -1.66 3.43 14.51
CA HIS A 57 -3.00 3.70 13.96
C HIS A 57 -3.41 2.62 12.97
N ALA A 58 -2.47 2.19 12.12
CA ALA A 58 -2.71 1.08 11.19
C ALA A 58 -2.97 -0.22 11.97
N LEU A 59 -2.14 -0.50 12.99
CA LEU A 59 -2.31 -1.69 13.83
C LEU A 59 -3.67 -1.72 14.51
N ALA A 60 -4.09 -0.60 15.09
CA ALA A 60 -5.37 -0.53 15.81
C ALA A 60 -6.54 -0.85 14.88
N ARG A 61 -6.52 -0.30 13.67
CA ARG A 61 -7.60 -0.55 12.72
C ARG A 61 -7.59 -1.98 12.18
N LEU A 62 -6.41 -2.53 11.90
CA LEU A 62 -6.29 -3.94 11.49
C LEU A 62 -6.83 -4.87 12.59
N ASN A 63 -6.49 -4.60 13.84
CA ASN A 63 -7.02 -5.37 14.96
C ASN A 63 -8.54 -5.25 15.06
N ALA A 64 -9.08 -4.04 14.90
CA ALA A 64 -10.53 -3.81 14.93
C ALA A 64 -11.25 -4.55 13.80
N ARG A 65 -10.60 -4.78 12.67
CA ARG A 65 -11.15 -5.52 11.52
C ARG A 65 -10.87 -7.01 11.57
N GLY A 66 -10.20 -7.50 12.60
CA GLY A 66 -9.84 -8.92 12.71
C GLY A 66 -8.82 -9.39 11.70
N VAL A 67 -7.95 -8.50 11.22
CA VAL A 67 -6.93 -8.83 10.22
C VAL A 67 -5.66 -9.28 10.92
N PRO A 68 -5.22 -10.54 10.76
CA PRO A 68 -4.00 -11.01 11.38
C PRO A 68 -2.76 -10.44 10.69
N LEU A 69 -1.68 -10.26 11.46
CA LEU A 69 -0.40 -9.82 10.93
C LEU A 69 0.55 -11.01 10.79
N ASP A 70 1.28 -11.05 9.68
CA ASP A 70 2.37 -12.00 9.53
C ASP A 70 3.49 -11.64 10.52
N ARG A 71 4.05 -12.64 11.16
CA ARG A 71 5.10 -12.45 12.16
C ARG A 71 6.41 -13.09 11.71
N PRO A 72 7.55 -12.42 11.91
CA PRO A 72 7.72 -11.07 12.48
C PRO A 72 7.23 -9.99 11.53
N VAL A 73 6.76 -8.86 12.09
CA VAL A 73 6.30 -7.72 11.28
C VAL A 73 7.53 -6.99 10.75
N ARG A 74 7.64 -6.88 9.42
CA ARG A 74 8.83 -6.26 8.84
C ARG A 74 8.84 -4.74 9.00
N TYR A 75 10.03 -4.17 9.02
CA TYR A 75 10.24 -2.72 9.04
C TYR A 75 10.04 -2.11 7.65
N PRO A 76 9.87 -0.78 7.55
CA PRO A 76 9.78 -0.09 6.28
C PRO A 76 10.94 -0.41 5.34
N LEU A 77 10.66 -0.51 4.05
CA LEU A 77 11.64 -0.78 3.02
C LEU A 77 11.61 0.31 1.94
N PRO A 78 12.78 0.73 1.45
CA PRO A 78 12.83 1.72 0.38
C PRO A 78 12.46 1.10 -0.96
N LEU A 79 11.87 1.93 -1.83
CA LEU A 79 11.58 1.51 -3.20
C LEU A 79 12.87 1.46 -4.01
N ASP A 80 13.00 0.44 -4.86
CA ASP A 80 14.03 0.38 -5.89
C ASP A 80 13.39 0.14 -7.27
N GLY A 81 14.20 0.33 -8.32
CA GLY A 81 13.70 0.22 -9.70
C GLY A 81 13.27 -1.20 -10.07
N SER A 82 13.87 -2.22 -9.46
CA SER A 82 13.52 -3.60 -9.76
C SER A 82 12.10 -3.93 -9.31
N MET A 83 11.68 -3.38 -8.18
CA MET A 83 10.31 -3.57 -7.67
C MET A 83 9.29 -2.92 -8.61
N LEU A 84 9.59 -1.73 -9.14
CA LEU A 84 8.73 -1.06 -10.11
C LEU A 84 8.61 -1.87 -11.41
N THR A 85 9.70 -2.47 -11.84
CA THR A 85 9.71 -3.29 -13.06
C THR A 85 8.91 -4.58 -12.89
N SER A 86 9.02 -5.22 -11.74
CA SER A 86 8.39 -6.52 -11.51
C SER A 86 6.91 -6.44 -11.09
N ALA A 87 6.45 -5.31 -10.58
CA ALA A 87 5.05 -5.15 -10.17
C ALA A 87 4.11 -5.13 -11.36
N HIS A 88 2.96 -5.78 -11.23
CA HIS A 88 1.93 -5.83 -12.27
C HIS A 88 1.02 -4.60 -12.20
N HIS A 89 0.82 -4.05 -11.02
CA HIS A 89 0.03 -2.84 -10.80
C HIS A 89 0.68 -2.02 -9.69
N ILE A 90 0.73 -0.70 -9.86
CA ILE A 90 1.42 0.19 -8.93
C ILE A 90 0.47 1.31 -8.52
N VAL A 91 0.33 1.51 -7.21
CA VAL A 91 -0.54 2.55 -6.63
C VAL A 91 0.29 3.42 -5.68
N ALA A 92 0.33 4.73 -5.95
CA ALA A 92 0.89 5.71 -5.03
C ALA A 92 -0.27 6.38 -4.27
N LEU A 93 -0.16 6.47 -2.95
CA LEU A 93 -1.30 6.77 -2.08
C LEU A 93 -1.75 8.22 -2.10
N LYS A 94 -0.93 9.17 -2.57
CA LYS A 94 -1.35 10.57 -2.70
C LYS A 94 -0.56 11.27 -3.81
N GLN A 95 -1.25 11.74 -4.83
CA GLN A 95 -0.62 12.28 -6.03
C GLN A 95 0.26 13.50 -5.74
N ASP A 96 -0.28 14.52 -5.06
CA ASP A 96 0.46 15.75 -4.80
C ASP A 96 1.68 15.55 -3.89
N GLU A 97 1.66 14.54 -3.04
CA GLU A 97 2.81 14.22 -2.18
C GLU A 97 3.83 13.34 -2.90
N HIS A 98 3.37 12.33 -3.64
CA HIS A 98 4.23 11.27 -4.17
C HIS A 98 4.70 11.52 -5.60
N LEU A 99 3.96 12.26 -6.41
CA LEU A 99 4.38 12.56 -7.79
C LEU A 99 5.73 13.29 -7.85
N PRO A 100 5.99 14.33 -7.03
CA PRO A 100 7.31 14.97 -7.06
C PRO A 100 8.46 14.03 -6.71
N LEU A 101 8.27 13.13 -5.75
CA LEU A 101 9.31 12.17 -5.38
C LEU A 101 9.57 11.17 -6.49
N LEU A 102 8.51 10.71 -7.17
CA LEU A 102 8.64 9.80 -8.29
C LEU A 102 9.29 10.46 -9.51
N LEU A 103 8.94 11.71 -9.79
CA LEU A 103 9.57 12.48 -10.87
C LEU A 103 11.08 12.62 -10.65
N GLN A 104 11.49 12.84 -9.40
CA GLN A 104 12.90 13.03 -9.06
C GLN A 104 13.68 11.72 -9.13
N ARG A 105 13.10 10.63 -8.65
CA ARG A 105 13.84 9.39 -8.40
C ARG A 105 13.57 8.29 -9.43
N PHE A 106 12.35 8.23 -9.98
CA PHE A 106 11.93 7.14 -10.86
C PHE A 106 11.07 7.64 -12.03
N PRO A 107 11.54 8.62 -12.81
CA PRO A 107 10.70 9.26 -13.84
C PRO A 107 10.26 8.31 -14.96
N GLN A 108 10.98 7.22 -15.20
CA GLN A 108 10.68 6.29 -16.30
C GLN A 108 9.40 5.47 -16.06
N HIS A 109 8.91 5.42 -14.83
CA HIS A 109 7.80 4.52 -14.48
C HIS A 109 6.45 5.23 -14.27
N LEU A 110 6.39 6.55 -14.47
CA LEU A 110 5.21 7.35 -14.14
C LEU A 110 3.93 6.89 -14.84
N SER A 111 4.02 6.49 -16.11
CA SER A 111 2.85 6.10 -16.89
C SER A 111 2.17 4.83 -16.37
N ARG A 112 2.86 4.04 -15.55
CA ARG A 112 2.35 2.79 -15.00
C ARG A 112 1.74 2.95 -13.62
N ILE A 113 1.77 4.16 -13.04
CA ILE A 113 1.39 4.39 -11.66
C ILE A 113 0.00 5.01 -11.58
N GLU A 114 -0.89 4.35 -10.83
CA GLU A 114 -2.19 4.91 -10.46
C GLU A 114 -2.00 5.73 -9.18
N PHE A 115 -2.63 6.91 -9.12
CA PHE A 115 -2.54 7.78 -7.93
C PHE A 115 -3.87 7.84 -7.21
N TRP A 116 -3.83 7.63 -5.89
CA TRP A 116 -4.96 7.86 -5.00
C TRP A 116 -4.78 9.20 -4.27
N GLN A 117 -5.74 9.55 -3.42
CA GLN A 117 -5.70 10.79 -2.63
C GLN A 117 -5.95 10.47 -1.16
N VAL A 118 -5.00 9.78 -0.53
CA VAL A 118 -5.06 9.44 0.89
C VAL A 118 -4.04 10.26 1.65
N SER A 119 -4.50 11.18 2.48
CA SER A 119 -3.65 12.09 3.24
C SER A 119 -2.94 11.41 4.40
N ASP A 120 -1.75 11.93 4.74
CA ASP A 120 -1.02 11.50 5.92
C ASP A 120 -1.61 12.15 7.18
N LEU A 121 -1.09 11.75 8.34
CA LEU A 121 -1.59 12.19 9.65
C LEU A 121 -1.54 13.71 9.85
N ASP A 122 -0.65 14.40 9.16
CA ASP A 122 -0.54 15.86 9.21
C ASP A 122 -1.70 16.58 8.51
N CYS A 123 -2.43 15.89 7.63
CA CYS A 123 -3.51 16.49 6.83
C CYS A 123 -4.88 15.89 7.10
N ALA A 124 -4.96 14.70 7.70
CA ALA A 124 -6.25 14.02 7.93
C ALA A 124 -6.19 13.10 9.14
N PRO A 125 -7.33 12.93 9.87
CA PRO A 125 -7.39 11.96 10.97
C PRO A 125 -7.17 10.52 10.48
N PRO A 126 -6.61 9.64 11.32
CA PRO A 126 -6.36 8.25 10.92
C PRO A 126 -7.60 7.51 10.43
N ASP A 127 -8.73 7.67 11.08
CA ASP A 127 -9.96 6.95 10.70
C ASP A 127 -10.42 7.31 9.29
N GLU A 128 -10.31 8.57 8.91
CA GLU A 128 -10.66 9.03 7.57
C GLU A 128 -9.72 8.43 6.51
N ALA A 129 -8.42 8.56 6.73
CA ALA A 129 -7.42 8.06 5.79
C ALA A 129 -7.50 6.54 5.63
N LEU A 130 -7.62 5.81 6.73
CA LEU A 130 -7.68 4.35 6.69
C LEU A 130 -8.97 3.86 6.06
N ALA A 131 -10.09 4.55 6.26
CA ALA A 131 -11.34 4.21 5.58
C ALA A 131 -11.23 4.42 4.08
N GLN A 132 -10.55 5.45 3.62
CA GLN A 132 -10.30 5.67 2.20
C GLN A 132 -9.49 4.52 1.60
N ILE A 133 -8.49 4.02 2.32
CA ILE A 133 -7.69 2.88 1.86
C ILE A 133 -8.53 1.60 1.81
N GLU A 134 -9.33 1.35 2.84
CA GLU A 134 -10.24 0.19 2.84
C GLU A 134 -11.12 0.19 1.59
N ASN A 135 -11.75 1.31 1.29
CA ASN A 135 -12.59 1.44 0.11
C ASN A 135 -11.80 1.28 -1.18
N GLY A 136 -10.59 1.82 -1.23
CA GLY A 136 -9.74 1.74 -2.39
C GLY A 136 -9.26 0.32 -2.70
N VAL A 137 -9.03 -0.51 -1.69
CA VAL A 137 -8.60 -1.90 -1.92
C VAL A 137 -9.78 -2.83 -2.20
N VAL A 138 -10.97 -2.55 -1.67
CA VAL A 138 -12.16 -3.38 -1.89
C VAL A 138 -12.59 -3.37 -3.36
N ALA A 139 -12.61 -2.21 -4.00
CA ALA A 139 -13.09 -2.08 -5.38
C ALA A 139 -12.29 -2.93 -6.38
N PRO A 140 -10.94 -2.90 -6.40
CA PRO A 140 -10.17 -3.80 -7.27
C PRO A 140 -10.44 -5.27 -6.98
N ILE A 141 -10.55 -5.65 -5.70
CA ILE A 141 -10.80 -7.04 -5.33
C ILE A 141 -12.15 -7.51 -5.84
N GLU A 142 -13.20 -6.71 -5.69
CA GLU A 142 -14.51 -7.04 -6.21
C GLU A 142 -14.51 -7.25 -7.72
N ARG A 143 -13.78 -6.42 -8.47
CA ARG A 143 -13.64 -6.59 -9.90
C ARG A 143 -12.95 -7.91 -10.27
N LEU A 144 -11.89 -8.27 -9.52
CA LEU A 144 -11.16 -9.52 -9.75
C LEU A 144 -12.00 -10.73 -9.42
N VAL A 145 -12.76 -10.69 -8.32
CA VAL A 145 -13.69 -11.76 -7.94
C VAL A 145 -14.77 -11.92 -9.02
N GLY A 146 -15.35 -10.83 -9.49
CA GLY A 146 -16.34 -10.85 -10.56
C GLY A 146 -15.82 -11.49 -11.84
N ARG A 147 -14.56 -11.23 -12.20
CA ARG A 147 -13.93 -11.85 -13.36
C ARG A 147 -13.72 -13.35 -13.16
N SER A 148 -13.34 -13.75 -11.95
CA SER A 148 -13.10 -15.15 -11.62
C SER A 148 -14.38 -15.98 -11.59
N ALA A 149 -15.50 -15.35 -11.29
CA ALA A 149 -16.80 -16.01 -11.22
C ALA A 149 -17.45 -16.24 -12.59
N ARG A 150 -16.86 -15.67 -13.63
CA ARG A 150 -17.37 -15.80 -15.01
C ARG A 150 -16.63 -16.93 -15.78
#